data_5ec132c98fb0e53446bf934af487c713
#
_entry.id   5ec132c98fb0e53446bf934af487c713
#
_cell.length_a   1.000
_cell.length_b   1.000
_cell.length_c   1.000
_cell.angle_alpha   90.00
_cell.angle_beta   90.00
_cell.angle_gamma   90.00
#
_symmetry.space_group_name_H-M   'P 1'
#
loop_
_entity.id
_entity.type
_entity.pdbx_description
1 polymer ?
#
loop_
_entity_poly.entity_id
_entity_poly.type
_entity_poly.pdbx_seq_one_letter_code
_entity_poly.pdbx_strand_id
1 'polypeptide(L)'
;MALLELSNISYIVKDKSIIRDVSLSINQGDYITIVGPSGSGKSTLLKLCSDLISPTSGTITYNGRPLTAIDPESYRKEVGYCFQRPYLFAKTVHRNILFPYDIRGLEPDMSRIEYLFDLLHMPLNYMERPNDELSGGEMQRICLIRSLIFEPKVLLLDEVTSALDTTNTSIVENVIDELHKKGITIISITHNEEQSLRTANRRITIVDGQLAKEEVLR
;
A
#
# COMPACT_ATOMS: atom_id res chain seq x y z
N MET A 1 -21.67 0.55 -1.29
CA MET A 1 -21.32 0.65 0.15
C MET A 1 -19.81 0.83 0.21
N ALA A 2 -19.33 1.83 0.94
CA ALA A 2 -17.89 2.08 1.02
C ALA A 2 -17.16 0.88 1.63
N LEU A 3 -16.02 0.51 1.04
CA LEU A 3 -15.14 -0.51 1.57
C LEU A 3 -14.36 0.02 2.78
N LEU A 4 -13.83 1.24 2.64
CA LEU A 4 -13.13 1.96 3.69
C LEU A 4 -13.68 3.39 3.75
N GLU A 5 -14.05 3.87 4.93
CA GLU A 5 -14.62 5.20 5.12
C GLU A 5 -13.92 5.92 6.26
N LEU A 6 -13.44 7.11 5.98
CA LEU A 6 -12.83 8.03 6.91
C LEU A 6 -13.85 9.14 7.22
N SER A 7 -14.16 9.37 8.50
CA SER A 7 -15.12 10.39 8.93
C SER A 7 -14.47 11.35 9.91
N ASN A 8 -14.24 12.59 9.46
CA ASN A 8 -13.66 13.71 10.23
C ASN A 8 -12.33 13.35 10.92
N ILE A 9 -11.45 12.66 10.18
CA ILE A 9 -10.19 12.16 10.70
C ILE A 9 -9.21 13.30 10.95
N SER A 10 -8.70 13.37 12.18
CA SER A 10 -7.57 14.23 12.53
C SER A 10 -6.46 13.43 13.21
N TYR A 11 -5.22 13.84 12.98
CA TYR A 11 -4.03 13.24 13.59
C TYR A 11 -3.04 14.30 14.03
N ILE A 12 -2.75 14.34 15.34
CA ILE A 12 -1.92 15.35 16.00
C ILE A 12 -0.73 14.65 16.67
N VAL A 13 0.47 15.16 16.46
CA VAL A 13 1.70 14.67 17.10
C VAL A 13 2.43 15.87 17.73
N LYS A 14 2.64 15.83 19.05
CA LYS A 14 3.36 16.89 19.79
C LYS A 14 2.87 18.29 19.38
N ASP A 15 1.58 18.54 19.48
CA ASP A 15 0.89 19.79 19.14
C ASP A 15 0.92 20.20 17.66
N LYS A 16 1.54 19.39 16.79
CA LYS A 16 1.49 19.59 15.35
C LYS A 16 0.37 18.77 14.73
N SER A 17 -0.60 19.45 14.14
CA SER A 17 -1.67 18.81 13.37
C SER A 17 -1.11 18.37 12.01
N ILE A 18 -1.09 17.04 11.77
CA ILE A 18 -0.60 16.43 10.54
C ILE A 18 -1.74 16.15 9.56
N ILE A 19 -2.88 15.67 10.08
CA ILE A 19 -4.14 15.48 9.34
C ILE A 19 -5.21 16.27 10.06
N ARG A 20 -6.06 16.96 9.30
CA ARG A 20 -7.07 17.89 9.80
C ARG A 20 -8.41 17.65 9.14
N ASP A 21 -9.34 17.06 9.86
CA ASP A 21 -10.74 16.91 9.46
C ASP A 21 -10.92 16.30 8.06
N VAL A 22 -10.21 15.24 7.76
CA VAL A 22 -10.31 14.55 6.46
C VAL A 22 -11.45 13.55 6.50
N SER A 23 -12.39 13.71 5.57
CA SER A 23 -13.44 12.73 5.29
C SER A 23 -13.29 12.20 3.85
N LEU A 24 -13.32 10.88 3.69
CA LEU A 24 -13.07 10.22 2.42
C LEU A 24 -13.77 8.87 2.39
N SER A 25 -14.48 8.58 1.30
CA SER A 25 -15.08 7.27 1.04
C SER A 25 -14.33 6.57 -0.08
N ILE A 26 -13.94 5.32 0.16
CA ILE A 26 -13.21 4.45 -0.76
C ILE A 26 -14.09 3.24 -1.04
N ASN A 27 -14.43 3.01 -2.31
CA ASN A 27 -15.25 1.88 -2.71
C ASN A 27 -14.38 0.70 -3.14
N GLN A 28 -14.96 -0.49 -3.11
CA GLN A 28 -14.30 -1.66 -3.67
C GLN A 28 -14.03 -1.45 -5.17
N GLY A 29 -12.81 -1.76 -5.60
CA GLY A 29 -12.38 -1.58 -6.98
C GLY A 29 -11.96 -0.14 -7.33
N ASP A 30 -11.93 0.79 -6.39
CA ASP A 30 -11.32 2.11 -6.63
C ASP A 30 -9.81 1.96 -6.87
N TYR A 31 -9.29 2.74 -7.82
CA TYR A 31 -7.86 3.05 -7.92
C TYR A 31 -7.68 4.55 -7.65
N ILE A 32 -7.28 4.86 -6.44
CA ILE A 32 -7.10 6.24 -5.97
C ILE A 32 -5.63 6.60 -5.98
N THR A 33 -5.29 7.74 -6.58
CA THR A 33 -3.98 8.36 -6.39
C THR A 33 -4.08 9.54 -5.43
N ILE A 34 -3.16 9.60 -4.47
CA ILE A 34 -3.03 10.70 -3.52
C ILE A 34 -1.82 11.54 -3.93
N VAL A 35 -2.05 12.81 -4.22
CA VAL A 35 -1.03 13.78 -4.61
C VAL A 35 -0.99 14.97 -3.65
N GLY A 36 0.03 15.80 -3.76
CA GLY A 36 0.19 17.01 -2.95
C GLY A 36 1.64 17.24 -2.54
N PRO A 37 1.95 18.40 -1.95
CA PRO A 37 3.32 18.78 -1.56
C PRO A 37 3.97 17.77 -0.61
N SER A 38 5.30 17.75 -0.57
CA SER A 38 6.03 16.99 0.44
C SER A 38 5.66 17.49 1.85
N GLY A 39 5.46 16.56 2.78
CA GLY A 39 5.06 16.89 4.15
C GLY A 39 3.58 17.25 4.33
N SER A 40 2.73 17.15 3.30
CA SER A 40 1.29 17.48 3.40
C SER A 40 0.46 16.44 4.17
N GLY A 41 1.05 15.30 4.61
CA GLY A 41 0.35 14.29 5.40
C GLY A 41 -0.07 13.03 4.63
N LYS A 42 0.25 12.89 3.34
CA LYS A 42 -0.16 11.75 2.48
C LYS A 42 0.18 10.37 3.09
N SER A 43 1.45 10.15 3.42
CA SER A 43 1.89 8.88 4.04
C SER A 43 1.26 8.66 5.42
N THR A 44 0.97 9.73 6.17
CA THR A 44 0.24 9.64 7.43
C THR A 44 -1.19 9.18 7.20
N LEU A 45 -1.87 9.71 6.18
CA LEU A 45 -3.21 9.28 5.80
C LEU A 45 -3.24 7.79 5.41
N LEU A 46 -2.26 7.33 4.63
CA LEU A 46 -2.13 5.90 4.29
C LEU A 46 -1.91 5.02 5.53
N LYS A 47 -1.07 5.47 6.47
CA LYS A 47 -0.83 4.74 7.73
C LYS A 47 -2.07 4.67 8.61
N LEU A 48 -2.92 5.69 8.61
CA LEU A 48 -4.22 5.66 9.27
C LEU A 48 -5.15 4.65 8.60
N CYS A 49 -5.20 4.64 7.26
CA CYS A 49 -5.97 3.64 6.49
C CYS A 49 -5.51 2.20 6.72
N SER A 50 -4.24 1.97 7.05
CA SER A 50 -3.68 0.62 7.31
C SER A 50 -3.74 0.20 8.78
N ASP A 51 -4.29 1.02 9.65
CA ASP A 51 -4.27 0.82 11.12
C ASP A 51 -2.84 0.64 11.69
N LEU A 52 -1.83 1.24 11.04
CA LEU A 52 -0.47 1.32 11.59
C LEU A 52 -0.36 2.41 12.66
N ILE A 53 -1.21 3.41 12.59
CA ILE A 53 -1.39 4.46 13.58
C ILE A 53 -2.88 4.73 13.74
N SER A 54 -3.29 5.14 14.95
CA SER A 54 -4.69 5.47 15.24
C SER A 54 -4.94 6.98 15.13
N PRO A 55 -6.11 7.44 14.63
CA PRO A 55 -6.44 8.85 14.57
C PRO A 55 -6.57 9.45 15.98
N THR A 56 -6.29 10.74 16.12
CA THR A 56 -6.52 11.49 17.36
C THR A 56 -8.02 11.77 17.57
N SER A 57 -8.75 11.99 16.46
CA SER A 57 -10.21 12.12 16.45
C SER A 57 -10.78 11.66 15.12
N GLY A 58 -12.10 11.44 15.08
CA GLY A 58 -12.81 10.87 13.95
C GLY A 58 -12.86 9.35 13.98
N THR A 59 -13.44 8.74 12.96
CA THR A 59 -13.64 7.30 12.90
C THR A 59 -13.29 6.77 11.51
N ILE A 60 -12.57 5.65 11.47
CA ILE A 60 -12.33 4.88 10.25
C ILE A 60 -13.15 3.61 10.33
N THR A 61 -13.93 3.32 9.30
CA THR A 61 -14.69 2.07 9.19
C THR A 61 -14.22 1.25 8.00
N TYR A 62 -14.25 -0.06 8.16
CA TYR A 62 -13.99 -1.04 7.10
C TYR A 62 -15.20 -1.96 6.96
N ASN A 63 -15.78 -2.04 5.77
CA ASN A 63 -17.06 -2.74 5.53
C ASN A 63 -18.15 -2.34 6.55
N GLY A 64 -18.25 -1.03 6.87
CA GLY A 64 -19.22 -0.46 7.80
C GLY A 64 -18.93 -0.73 9.29
N ARG A 65 -17.82 -1.40 9.64
CA ARG A 65 -17.41 -1.66 11.03
C ARG A 65 -16.25 -0.74 11.43
N PRO A 66 -16.30 -0.05 12.58
CA PRO A 66 -15.17 0.74 13.06
C PRO A 66 -13.90 -0.11 13.21
N LEU A 67 -12.72 0.41 12.83
CA LEU A 67 -11.45 -0.31 12.99
C LEU A 67 -11.19 -0.69 14.44
N THR A 68 -11.62 0.13 15.40
CA THR A 68 -11.53 -0.17 16.84
C THR A 68 -12.30 -1.41 17.28
N ALA A 69 -13.24 -1.90 16.45
CA ALA A 69 -14.04 -3.10 16.70
C ALA A 69 -13.59 -4.31 15.84
N ILE A 70 -12.49 -4.15 15.08
CA ILE A 70 -11.90 -5.19 14.23
C ILE A 70 -10.55 -5.57 14.84
N ASP A 71 -10.27 -6.88 14.90
CA ASP A 71 -8.96 -7.35 15.30
C ASP A 71 -7.89 -6.85 14.30
N PRO A 72 -6.84 -6.14 14.76
CA PRO A 72 -5.84 -5.55 13.87
C PRO A 72 -5.11 -6.56 12.99
N GLU A 73 -4.90 -7.79 13.48
CA GLU A 73 -4.26 -8.84 12.68
C GLU A 73 -5.18 -9.27 11.53
N SER A 74 -6.46 -9.46 11.81
CA SER A 74 -7.47 -9.80 10.79
C SER A 74 -7.61 -8.69 9.75
N TYR A 75 -7.60 -7.43 10.17
CA TYR A 75 -7.64 -6.29 9.25
C TYR A 75 -6.44 -6.25 8.32
N ARG A 76 -5.22 -6.40 8.84
CA ARG A 76 -3.99 -6.38 8.05
C ARG A 76 -3.77 -7.60 7.15
N LYS A 77 -4.58 -8.64 7.30
CA LYS A 77 -4.65 -9.74 6.31
C LYS A 77 -5.35 -9.30 5.03
N GLU A 78 -6.29 -8.35 5.13
CA GLU A 78 -7.09 -7.85 4.00
C GLU A 78 -6.55 -6.52 3.44
N VAL A 79 -5.81 -5.75 4.23
CA VAL A 79 -5.26 -4.43 3.85
C VAL A 79 -3.73 -4.47 3.89
N GLY A 80 -3.12 -4.61 2.73
CA GLY A 80 -1.67 -4.61 2.55
C GLY A 80 -1.10 -3.19 2.50
N TYR A 81 0.09 -2.99 3.11
CA TYR A 81 0.81 -1.72 3.06
C TYR A 81 2.23 -1.91 2.53
N CYS A 82 2.59 -1.19 1.47
CA CYS A 82 3.94 -1.15 0.92
C CYS A 82 4.60 0.19 1.25
N PHE A 83 5.70 0.14 1.97
CA PHE A 83 6.45 1.31 2.41
C PHE A 83 7.24 1.94 1.27
N GLN A 84 7.43 3.26 1.33
CA GLN A 84 8.27 4.03 0.42
C GLN A 84 9.72 3.49 0.38
N ARG A 85 10.29 3.20 1.55
CA ARG A 85 11.60 2.57 1.64
C ARG A 85 11.42 1.08 1.85
N PRO A 86 11.93 0.23 0.94
CA PRO A 86 11.84 -1.21 1.12
C PRO A 86 12.60 -1.64 2.38
N TYR A 87 11.97 -2.47 3.19
CA TYR A 87 12.58 -3.00 4.39
C TYR A 87 12.46 -4.52 4.44
N LEU A 88 13.60 -5.19 4.43
CA LEU A 88 13.72 -6.62 4.57
C LEU A 88 14.30 -6.90 5.97
N PHE A 89 13.50 -7.51 6.85
CA PHE A 89 13.83 -7.69 8.26
C PHE A 89 14.66 -8.95 8.54
N ALA A 90 14.58 -9.98 7.70
CA ALA A 90 15.39 -11.16 7.79
C ALA A 90 16.64 -11.04 6.90
N LYS A 91 17.65 -11.86 7.12
CA LYS A 91 18.94 -11.78 6.41
C LYS A 91 18.88 -12.26 4.95
N THR A 92 17.89 -13.06 4.59
CA THR A 92 17.76 -13.65 3.25
C THR A 92 16.38 -13.35 2.65
N VAL A 93 16.29 -13.36 1.33
CA VAL A 93 15.02 -13.24 0.60
C VAL A 93 14.04 -14.32 1.03
N HIS A 94 14.49 -15.58 1.08
CA HIS A 94 13.70 -16.73 1.52
C HIS A 94 12.94 -16.45 2.83
N ARG A 95 13.64 -16.01 3.86
CA ARG A 95 13.05 -15.71 5.17
C ARG A 95 12.04 -14.57 5.11
N ASN A 96 12.24 -13.58 4.25
CA ASN A 96 11.29 -12.48 4.07
C ASN A 96 10.02 -12.93 3.34
N ILE A 97 10.14 -13.82 2.36
CA ILE A 97 9.01 -14.34 1.57
C ILE A 97 8.19 -15.34 2.39
N LEU A 98 8.81 -16.17 3.20
CA LEU A 98 8.10 -17.16 4.02
C LEU A 98 7.48 -16.56 5.29
N PHE A 99 7.98 -15.42 5.76
CA PHE A 99 7.48 -14.79 7.00
C PHE A 99 5.95 -14.63 7.07
N PRO A 100 5.22 -14.23 6.01
CA PRO A 100 3.76 -14.17 6.07
C PRO A 100 3.09 -15.52 6.33
N TYR A 101 3.69 -16.62 5.93
CA TYR A 101 3.23 -17.98 6.24
C TYR A 101 3.56 -18.36 7.68
N ASP A 102 4.82 -18.10 8.11
CA ASP A 102 5.29 -18.41 9.47
C ASP A 102 4.40 -17.78 10.54
N ILE A 103 4.07 -16.47 10.41
CA ILE A 103 3.23 -15.76 11.40
C ILE A 103 1.77 -16.23 11.40
N ARG A 104 1.32 -16.94 10.35
CA ARG A 104 -0.03 -17.50 10.25
C ARG A 104 -0.08 -18.99 10.58
N GLY A 105 1.07 -19.62 10.82
CA GLY A 105 1.15 -21.06 11.03
C GLY A 105 0.71 -21.88 9.82
N LEU A 106 0.97 -21.38 8.61
CA LEU A 106 0.57 -22.01 7.35
C LEU A 106 1.80 -22.57 6.62
N GLU A 107 1.61 -23.66 5.90
CA GLU A 107 2.62 -24.16 4.98
C GLU A 107 2.75 -23.24 3.77
N PRO A 108 3.99 -23.00 3.28
CA PRO A 108 4.21 -22.16 2.10
C PRO A 108 3.58 -22.72 0.83
N ASP A 109 2.81 -21.89 0.14
CA ASP A 109 2.34 -22.18 -1.22
C ASP A 109 3.43 -21.79 -2.23
N MET A 110 4.26 -22.74 -2.61
CA MET A 110 5.36 -22.51 -3.56
C MET A 110 4.85 -22.09 -4.94
N SER A 111 3.71 -22.61 -5.40
CA SER A 111 3.13 -22.20 -6.68
C SER A 111 2.73 -20.73 -6.68
N ARG A 112 2.19 -20.25 -5.56
CA ARG A 112 1.88 -18.84 -5.37
C ARG A 112 3.13 -17.96 -5.34
N ILE A 113 4.17 -18.42 -4.68
CA ILE A 113 5.47 -17.72 -4.60
C ILE A 113 6.08 -17.63 -6.01
N GLU A 114 6.18 -18.74 -6.73
CA GLU A 114 6.69 -18.79 -8.10
C GLU A 114 5.93 -17.84 -9.03
N TYR A 115 4.59 -17.87 -8.98
CA TYR A 115 3.75 -16.95 -9.74
C TYR A 115 4.08 -15.47 -9.46
N LEU A 116 4.26 -15.08 -8.19
CA LEU A 116 4.56 -13.69 -7.83
C LEU A 116 5.98 -13.28 -8.23
N PHE A 117 6.95 -14.19 -8.16
CA PHE A 117 8.30 -13.95 -8.65
C PHE A 117 8.30 -13.71 -10.16
N ASP A 118 7.58 -14.55 -10.93
CA ASP A 118 7.44 -14.40 -12.38
C ASP A 118 6.73 -13.08 -12.72
N LEU A 119 5.60 -12.79 -12.06
CA LEU A 119 4.83 -11.56 -12.24
C LEU A 119 5.67 -10.29 -12.05
N LEU A 120 6.60 -10.30 -11.09
CA LEU A 120 7.49 -9.18 -10.79
C LEU A 120 8.86 -9.30 -11.48
N HIS A 121 8.99 -10.17 -12.49
CA HIS A 121 10.20 -10.40 -13.26
C HIS A 121 11.43 -10.65 -12.37
N MET A 122 11.24 -11.48 -11.35
CA MET A 122 12.30 -11.90 -10.42
C MET A 122 12.59 -13.39 -10.61
N PRO A 123 13.83 -13.78 -10.92
CA PRO A 123 14.21 -15.20 -10.96
C PRO A 123 14.02 -15.86 -9.59
N LEU A 124 13.44 -17.06 -9.54
CA LEU A 124 13.16 -17.75 -8.27
C LEU A 124 14.42 -18.05 -7.44
N ASN A 125 15.59 -18.20 -8.09
CA ASN A 125 16.86 -18.41 -7.40
C ASN A 125 17.27 -17.21 -6.50
N TYR A 126 16.59 -16.05 -6.62
CA TYR A 126 16.76 -14.94 -5.69
C TYR A 126 16.35 -15.32 -4.24
N MET A 127 15.54 -16.34 -4.07
CA MET A 127 15.20 -16.87 -2.74
C MET A 127 16.44 -17.21 -1.91
N GLU A 128 17.52 -17.65 -2.53
CA GLU A 128 18.76 -18.04 -1.86
C GLU A 128 19.68 -16.86 -1.54
N ARG A 129 19.40 -15.66 -2.10
CA ARG A 129 20.27 -14.51 -1.94
C ARG A 129 20.13 -13.86 -0.56
N PRO A 130 21.26 -13.39 0.01
CA PRO A 130 21.22 -12.47 1.13
C PRO A 130 20.70 -11.10 0.71
N ASN A 131 20.09 -10.37 1.64
CA ASN A 131 19.45 -9.08 1.33
C ASN A 131 20.42 -7.98 0.89
N ASP A 132 21.66 -8.02 1.38
CA ASP A 132 22.71 -7.03 1.11
C ASP A 132 23.28 -7.12 -0.33
N GLU A 133 22.97 -8.19 -1.05
CA GLU A 133 23.30 -8.33 -2.46
C GLU A 133 22.21 -7.76 -3.41
N LEU A 134 21.09 -7.29 -2.87
CA LEU A 134 19.97 -6.78 -3.66
C LEU A 134 20.12 -5.29 -3.95
N SER A 135 19.82 -4.90 -5.18
CA SER A 135 19.59 -3.50 -5.53
C SER A 135 18.32 -2.96 -4.87
N GLY A 136 18.18 -1.63 -4.79
CA GLY A 136 16.98 -1.00 -4.24
C GLY A 136 15.68 -1.43 -4.96
N GLY A 137 15.74 -1.57 -6.29
CA GLY A 137 14.61 -2.02 -7.09
C GLY A 137 14.23 -3.49 -6.84
N GLU A 138 15.22 -4.36 -6.66
CA GLU A 138 14.99 -5.76 -6.31
C GLU A 138 14.40 -5.87 -4.89
N MET A 139 14.91 -5.12 -3.92
CA MET A 139 14.34 -5.05 -2.58
C MET A 139 12.87 -4.59 -2.61
N GLN A 140 12.54 -3.57 -3.43
CA GLN A 140 11.18 -3.09 -3.55
C GLN A 140 10.25 -4.16 -4.12
N ARG A 141 10.66 -4.88 -5.15
CA ARG A 141 9.88 -5.99 -5.73
C ARG A 141 9.70 -7.13 -4.74
N ILE A 142 10.72 -7.50 -3.98
CA ILE A 142 10.61 -8.52 -2.90
C ILE A 142 9.62 -8.07 -1.82
N CYS A 143 9.66 -6.79 -1.41
CA CYS A 143 8.67 -6.25 -0.47
C CYS A 143 7.25 -6.30 -1.04
N LEU A 144 7.08 -6.04 -2.34
CA LEU A 144 5.78 -6.13 -3.01
C LEU A 144 5.30 -7.59 -3.09
N ILE A 145 6.16 -8.54 -3.50
CA ILE A 145 5.86 -9.98 -3.47
C ILE A 145 5.33 -10.36 -2.09
N ARG A 146 6.06 -10.02 -1.02
CA ARG A 146 5.68 -10.32 0.35
C ARG A 146 4.29 -9.78 0.72
N SER A 147 3.95 -8.59 0.25
CA SER A 147 2.65 -7.96 0.51
C SER A 147 1.50 -8.60 -0.28
N LEU A 148 1.81 -9.31 -1.39
CA LEU A 148 0.84 -9.92 -2.30
C LEU A 148 0.63 -11.43 -2.08
N ILE A 149 1.39 -12.05 -1.16
CA ILE A 149 1.31 -13.50 -0.91
C ILE A 149 -0.13 -13.94 -0.62
N PHE A 150 -0.87 -13.20 0.18
CA PHE A 150 -2.25 -13.52 0.60
C PHE A 150 -3.33 -12.66 -0.08
N GLU A 151 -3.06 -12.11 -1.25
CA GLU A 151 -4.03 -11.33 -2.06
C GLU A 151 -4.89 -10.36 -1.23
N PRO A 152 -4.33 -9.22 -0.83
CA PRO A 152 -5.09 -8.25 -0.04
C PRO A 152 -6.29 -7.72 -0.84
N LYS A 153 -7.39 -7.36 -0.17
CA LYS A 153 -8.54 -6.67 -0.80
C LYS A 153 -8.24 -5.20 -1.09
N VAL A 154 -7.36 -4.62 -0.27
CA VAL A 154 -6.87 -3.24 -0.41
C VAL A 154 -5.35 -3.24 -0.40
N LEU A 155 -4.73 -2.56 -1.35
CA LEU A 155 -3.28 -2.37 -1.41
C LEU A 155 -2.94 -0.89 -1.30
N LEU A 156 -2.22 -0.53 -0.25
CA LEU A 156 -1.78 0.82 0.06
C LEU A 156 -0.31 0.96 -0.34
N LEU A 157 -0.01 1.86 -1.27
CA LEU A 157 1.29 2.02 -1.90
C LEU A 157 1.87 3.41 -1.58
N ASP A 158 2.84 3.46 -0.69
CA ASP A 158 3.49 4.72 -0.28
C ASP A 158 4.73 4.97 -1.15
N GLU A 159 4.57 5.70 -2.26
CA GLU A 159 5.64 6.10 -3.19
C GLU A 159 6.56 4.94 -3.65
N VAL A 160 6.00 3.75 -3.87
CA VAL A 160 6.77 2.52 -4.12
C VAL A 160 7.63 2.53 -5.39
N THR A 161 7.40 3.47 -6.30
CA THR A 161 8.17 3.62 -7.55
C THR A 161 9.15 4.78 -7.53
N SER A 162 9.16 5.63 -6.48
CA SER A 162 9.90 6.89 -6.46
C SER A 162 11.43 6.76 -6.55
N ALA A 163 11.99 5.63 -6.12
CA ALA A 163 13.42 5.34 -6.12
C ALA A 163 13.82 4.31 -7.21
N LEU A 164 12.90 3.96 -8.12
CA LEU A 164 13.14 2.98 -9.16
C LEU A 164 13.56 3.66 -10.48
N ASP A 165 14.38 2.97 -11.25
CA ASP A 165 14.60 3.32 -12.66
C ASP A 165 13.34 3.08 -13.50
N THR A 166 13.35 3.54 -14.74
CA THR A 166 12.19 3.46 -15.66
C THR A 166 11.73 2.03 -15.91
N THR A 167 12.66 1.07 -16.03
CA THR A 167 12.35 -0.34 -16.29
C THR A 167 11.65 -0.97 -15.09
N ASN A 168 12.22 -0.81 -13.91
CA ASN A 168 11.64 -1.32 -12.66
C ASN A 168 10.31 -0.63 -12.33
N THR A 169 10.19 0.67 -12.60
CA THR A 169 8.92 1.41 -12.47
C THR A 169 7.84 0.78 -13.33
N SER A 170 8.12 0.53 -14.62
CA SER A 170 7.14 -0.05 -15.55
C SER A 170 6.70 -1.45 -15.13
N ILE A 171 7.61 -2.29 -14.62
CA ILE A 171 7.27 -3.63 -14.11
C ILE A 171 6.27 -3.50 -12.94
N VAL A 172 6.59 -2.67 -11.95
CA VAL A 172 5.74 -2.48 -10.77
C VAL A 172 4.37 -1.90 -11.14
N GLU A 173 4.33 -0.89 -12.02
CA GLU A 173 3.08 -0.28 -12.50
C GLU A 173 2.19 -1.30 -13.21
N ASN A 174 2.74 -2.10 -14.11
CA ASN A 174 1.98 -3.13 -14.83
C ASN A 174 1.37 -4.14 -13.85
N VAL A 175 2.13 -4.56 -12.84
CA VAL A 175 1.62 -5.46 -11.81
C VAL A 175 0.48 -4.82 -11.01
N ILE A 176 0.62 -3.56 -10.60
CA ILE A 176 -0.45 -2.84 -9.88
C ILE A 176 -1.72 -2.74 -10.74
N ASP A 177 -1.57 -2.46 -12.05
CA ASP A 177 -2.69 -2.43 -12.99
C ASP A 177 -3.39 -3.78 -13.14
N GLU A 178 -2.62 -4.86 -13.21
CA GLU A 178 -3.18 -6.23 -13.26
C GLU A 178 -3.94 -6.57 -11.97
N LEU A 179 -3.41 -6.20 -10.82
CA LEU A 179 -4.07 -6.40 -9.53
C LEU A 179 -5.38 -5.61 -9.45
N HIS A 180 -5.39 -4.36 -9.91
CA HIS A 180 -6.60 -3.56 -9.97
C HIS A 180 -7.65 -4.19 -10.91
N LYS A 181 -7.26 -4.66 -12.11
CA LYS A 181 -8.15 -5.38 -13.04
C LYS A 181 -8.74 -6.66 -12.43
N LYS A 182 -8.05 -7.29 -11.48
CA LYS A 182 -8.56 -8.43 -10.69
C LYS A 182 -9.49 -8.03 -9.55
N GLY A 183 -9.77 -6.72 -9.37
CA GLY A 183 -10.69 -6.19 -8.38
C GLY A 183 -10.07 -5.79 -7.05
N ILE A 184 -8.74 -5.76 -6.93
CA ILE A 184 -8.07 -5.23 -5.75
C ILE A 184 -8.22 -3.71 -5.74
N THR A 185 -8.64 -3.14 -4.61
CA THR A 185 -8.72 -1.70 -4.38
C THR A 185 -7.30 -1.15 -4.17
N ILE A 186 -6.91 -0.13 -4.92
CA ILE A 186 -5.58 0.45 -4.87
C ILE A 186 -5.65 1.88 -4.34
N ILE A 187 -4.79 2.22 -3.37
CA ILE A 187 -4.55 3.60 -2.95
C ILE A 187 -3.05 3.84 -3.03
N SER A 188 -2.63 4.71 -3.95
CA SER A 188 -1.22 4.95 -4.24
C SER A 188 -0.86 6.41 -4.03
N ILE A 189 0.23 6.68 -3.32
CA ILE A 189 0.87 7.99 -3.31
C ILE A 189 1.88 8.04 -4.44
N THR A 190 1.80 9.06 -5.27
CA THR A 190 2.77 9.32 -6.34
C THR A 190 3.05 10.82 -6.47
N HIS A 191 4.27 11.15 -6.88
CA HIS A 191 4.66 12.51 -7.29
C HIS A 191 4.61 12.66 -8.82
N ASN A 192 4.36 11.59 -9.56
CA ASN A 192 4.27 11.61 -11.02
C ASN A 192 2.82 11.85 -11.45
N GLU A 193 2.55 13.04 -11.98
CA GLU A 193 1.20 13.42 -12.44
C GLU A 193 0.72 12.55 -13.61
N GLU A 194 1.61 12.20 -14.56
CA GLU A 194 1.23 11.35 -15.69
C GLU A 194 0.83 9.96 -15.22
N GLN A 195 1.58 9.39 -14.26
CA GLN A 195 1.24 8.13 -13.61
C GLN A 195 -0.13 8.21 -12.95
N SER A 196 -0.40 9.29 -12.21
CA SER A 196 -1.67 9.46 -11.49
C SER A 196 -2.88 9.53 -12.43
N LEU A 197 -2.70 10.03 -13.64
CA LEU A 197 -3.79 10.19 -14.63
C LEU A 197 -4.00 8.94 -15.50
N ARG A 198 -2.96 8.11 -15.65
CA ARG A 198 -2.97 7.00 -16.60
C ARG A 198 -3.80 5.81 -16.12
N THR A 199 -3.79 5.51 -14.85
CA THR A 199 -4.35 4.27 -14.30
C THR A 199 -5.43 4.49 -13.25
N ALA A 200 -5.35 5.56 -12.46
CA ALA A 200 -6.31 5.86 -11.43
C ALA A 200 -7.69 6.24 -12.00
N ASN A 201 -8.75 5.86 -11.29
CA ASN A 201 -10.11 6.34 -11.57
C ASN A 201 -10.50 7.55 -10.70
N ARG A 202 -9.75 7.79 -9.59
CA ARG A 202 -9.95 8.96 -8.72
C ARG A 202 -8.60 9.54 -8.31
N ARG A 203 -8.55 10.86 -8.18
CA ARG A 203 -7.38 11.58 -7.66
C ARG A 203 -7.76 12.45 -6.47
N ILE A 204 -6.96 12.36 -5.42
CA ILE A 204 -7.15 13.10 -4.18
C ILE A 204 -5.92 13.99 -3.96
N THR A 205 -6.14 15.27 -3.71
CA THR A 205 -5.08 16.22 -3.40
C THR A 205 -5.11 16.56 -1.90
N ILE A 206 -4.01 16.29 -1.21
CA ILE A 206 -3.82 16.65 0.20
C ILE A 206 -2.86 17.84 0.29
N VAL A 207 -3.32 18.92 0.95
CA VAL A 207 -2.54 20.13 1.21
C VAL A 207 -2.68 20.47 2.69
N ASP A 208 -1.57 20.70 3.37
CA ASP A 208 -1.53 21.07 4.79
C ASP A 208 -2.38 20.18 5.71
N GLY A 209 -2.40 18.88 5.41
CA GLY A 209 -3.16 17.88 6.18
C GLY A 209 -4.67 17.83 5.88
N GLN A 210 -5.15 18.56 4.90
CA GLN A 210 -6.57 18.63 4.53
C GLN A 210 -6.81 18.06 3.12
N LEU A 211 -8.02 17.55 2.88
CA LEU A 211 -8.51 17.21 1.56
C LEU A 211 -8.81 18.51 0.80
N ALA A 212 -7.90 18.92 -0.07
CA ALA A 212 -8.05 20.15 -0.86
C ALA A 212 -8.92 19.94 -2.12
N LYS A 213 -8.82 18.76 -2.74
CA LYS A 213 -9.55 18.42 -3.97
C LYS A 213 -9.74 16.93 -4.10
N GLU A 214 -10.88 16.56 -4.64
CA GLU A 214 -11.18 15.22 -5.12
C GLU A 214 -11.68 15.29 -6.56
N GLU A 215 -11.14 14.42 -7.42
CA GLU A 215 -11.46 14.38 -8.85
C GLU A 215 -11.77 12.95 -9.27
N VAL A 216 -12.89 12.75 -9.95
CA VAL A 216 -13.19 11.52 -10.69
C VAL A 216 -12.55 11.67 -12.07
N LEU A 217 -11.70 10.72 -12.45
CA LEU A 217 -10.91 10.75 -13.69
C LEU A 217 -11.55 9.89 -14.80
N ARG A 218 -12.29 8.83 -14.39
CA ARG A 218 -12.95 7.87 -15.32
C ARG A 218 -14.22 7.34 -14.68
#